data_5480d6e790dec924952da4f752dfc5eb
#
_entry.id   5480d6e790dec924952da4f752dfc5eb
#
_cell.length_a   1.000
_cell.length_b   1.000
_cell.length_c   1.000
_cell.angle_alpha   90.00
_cell.angle_beta   90.00
_cell.angle_gamma   90.00
#
_symmetry.space_group_name_H-M   'P 1'
#
loop_
_entity.id
_entity.type
_entity.pdbx_description
1 polymer ?
#
loop_
_entity_poly.entity_id
_entity_poly.type
_entity_poly.pdbx_seq_one_letter_code
_entity_poly.pdbx_strand_id
1 'polypeptide(L)'
;MIDAGRFEEAFTLLQPRLLEETVEPNTLFLYGLAAVGAAQRPGRTEEDRDALLGEAIAAFHTMLVHDPNLVRVRLELARAFFLKGEDELARRHFEHVLAGEPPEAVADNVNVFLAEIRARKRWSFNLGFAVAPDTNIGGTSDERTITIFGLPFERDAEELTRSGIGLSFWGGAEYQAPVSDSLRIRAGAQASRREYARSDFDQHFVALHLGPRWLLDASTEASLLASARQRWSSAPDYHDLGVRLEAAHRLGPRVTASAQTSWHDRRYRTRTHLDGPVWDATLRGSWVVTPTVRADVSGGYAQQRPKARNERHRGRWLGTGITVALPLGFTVGGSAEMRWTDYERGWFPFVADNGPREDRTRSYRLSAFNRAVTLLGFSPELAVVRETRDSNAQLHGYSRTSGELRFVQQF
;
A
#
# COMPACT_ATOMS: atom_id res chain seq x y z
N MET A 1 29.89 29.18 10.89
CA MET A 1 29.43 29.49 9.53
C MET A 1 27.95 29.21 9.38
N ILE A 2 27.48 28.01 9.68
CA ILE A 2 26.06 27.64 9.58
C ILE A 2 25.19 28.54 10.48
N ASP A 3 25.54 28.71 11.73
CA ASP A 3 24.83 29.58 12.68
C ASP A 3 24.84 31.07 12.28
N ALA A 4 25.78 31.48 11.43
CA ALA A 4 25.86 32.84 10.87
C ALA A 4 25.19 32.96 9.49
N GLY A 5 24.47 31.93 9.02
CA GLY A 5 23.79 31.90 7.72
C GLY A 5 24.71 31.80 6.50
N ARG A 6 26.01 31.55 6.68
CA ARG A 6 27.00 31.42 5.58
C ARG A 6 27.03 29.98 5.05
N PHE A 7 25.88 29.53 4.50
CA PHE A 7 25.68 28.14 4.11
C PHE A 7 26.54 27.71 2.90
N GLU A 8 26.71 28.59 1.91
CA GLU A 8 27.53 28.26 0.72
C GLU A 8 29.01 28.09 1.05
N GLU A 9 29.55 28.97 1.88
CA GLU A 9 30.92 28.87 2.35
C GLU A 9 31.12 27.57 3.16
N ALA A 10 30.15 27.24 4.02
CA ALA A 10 30.18 26.01 4.79
C ALA A 10 30.11 24.77 3.88
N PHE A 11 29.24 24.78 2.88
CA PHE A 11 29.11 23.70 1.90
C PHE A 11 30.42 23.47 1.13
N THR A 12 30.99 24.53 0.55
CA THR A 12 32.27 24.45 -0.20
C THR A 12 33.42 23.98 0.68
N LEU A 13 33.46 24.39 1.96
CA LEU A 13 34.51 23.99 2.90
C LEU A 13 34.41 22.51 3.32
N LEU A 14 33.19 21.99 3.44
CA LEU A 14 32.95 20.63 3.91
C LEU A 14 33.05 19.59 2.78
N GLN A 15 32.78 19.98 1.54
CA GLN A 15 32.80 19.08 0.37
C GLN A 15 34.09 18.26 0.22
N PRO A 16 35.33 18.82 0.32
CA PRO A 16 36.55 18.03 0.21
C PRO A 16 36.72 17.01 1.33
N ARG A 17 36.13 17.26 2.50
CA ARG A 17 36.23 16.34 3.65
C ARG A 17 35.41 15.07 3.47
N LEU A 18 34.46 15.05 2.55
CA LEU A 18 33.71 13.84 2.19
C LEU A 18 34.54 12.83 1.38
N LEU A 19 35.72 13.23 0.88
CA LEU A 19 36.65 12.36 0.14
C LEU A 19 37.65 11.66 1.07
N GLU A 20 37.63 11.95 2.37
CA GLU A 20 38.49 11.27 3.36
C GLU A 20 38.05 9.80 3.52
N GLU A 21 38.98 8.89 3.81
CA GLU A 21 38.69 7.45 3.99
C GLU A 21 37.64 7.18 5.09
N THR A 22 37.59 8.03 6.12
CA THR A 22 36.61 7.97 7.20
C THR A 22 35.96 9.33 7.40
N VAL A 23 34.70 9.46 6.98
CA VAL A 23 33.93 10.69 7.15
C VAL A 23 33.27 10.66 8.53
N GLU A 24 33.58 11.64 9.38
CA GLU A 24 32.89 11.76 10.68
C GLU A 24 31.40 12.05 10.52
N PRO A 25 30.52 11.40 11.32
CA PRO A 25 29.08 11.63 11.24
C PRO A 25 28.67 13.11 11.37
N ASN A 26 29.36 13.88 12.23
CA ASN A 26 29.11 15.30 12.39
C ASN A 26 29.44 16.10 11.12
N THR A 27 30.45 15.72 10.37
CA THR A 27 30.80 16.33 9.08
C THR A 27 29.69 16.10 8.04
N LEU A 28 29.16 14.88 7.94
CA LEU A 28 28.02 14.57 7.08
C LEU A 28 26.78 15.35 7.45
N PHE A 29 26.48 15.48 8.75
CA PHE A 29 25.33 16.24 9.23
C PHE A 29 25.45 17.73 8.87
N LEU A 30 26.61 18.35 9.16
CA LEU A 30 26.85 19.75 8.85
C LEU A 30 26.87 20.02 7.34
N TYR A 31 27.41 19.10 6.54
CA TYR A 31 27.35 19.19 5.09
C TYR A 31 25.89 19.19 4.57
N GLY A 32 25.07 18.27 5.04
CA GLY A 32 23.65 18.23 4.70
C GLY A 32 22.90 19.51 5.08
N LEU A 33 23.15 20.05 6.29
CA LEU A 33 22.57 21.33 6.71
C LEU A 33 23.02 22.51 5.86
N ALA A 34 24.30 22.56 5.51
CA ALA A 34 24.85 23.59 4.64
C ALA A 34 24.24 23.53 3.25
N ALA A 35 24.06 22.34 2.69
CA ALA A 35 23.41 22.11 1.39
C ALA A 35 21.95 22.56 1.39
N VAL A 36 21.16 22.21 2.43
CA VAL A 36 19.76 22.68 2.59
C VAL A 36 19.70 24.21 2.68
N GLY A 37 20.57 24.82 3.49
CA GLY A 37 20.62 26.28 3.63
C GLY A 37 21.03 27.00 2.34
N ALA A 38 22.01 26.46 1.61
CA ALA A 38 22.45 26.97 0.33
C ALA A 38 21.36 26.85 -0.76
N ALA A 39 20.57 25.77 -0.74
CA ALA A 39 19.45 25.57 -1.68
C ALA A 39 18.31 26.60 -1.49
N GLN A 40 18.17 27.17 -0.30
CA GLN A 40 17.12 28.16 0.01
C GLN A 40 17.51 29.61 -0.34
N ARG A 41 18.71 29.84 -0.85
CA ARG A 41 19.16 31.20 -1.21
C ARG A 41 18.33 31.79 -2.35
N PRO A 42 17.86 33.04 -2.24
CA PRO A 42 17.14 33.71 -3.32
C PRO A 42 17.98 33.81 -4.60
N GLY A 43 17.33 33.63 -5.77
CA GLY A 43 17.98 33.79 -7.08
C GLY A 43 18.67 32.54 -7.62
N ARG A 44 18.58 31.40 -6.95
CA ARG A 44 19.05 30.10 -7.52
C ARG A 44 18.11 29.60 -8.60
N THR A 45 18.70 28.91 -9.58
CA THR A 45 17.93 28.13 -10.55
C THR A 45 17.28 26.91 -9.86
N GLU A 46 16.22 26.39 -10.42
CA GLU A 46 15.55 25.17 -9.93
C GLU A 46 16.50 23.97 -9.97
N GLU A 47 17.30 23.86 -11.04
CA GLU A 47 18.30 22.79 -11.21
C GLU A 47 19.39 22.82 -10.14
N ASP A 48 19.97 24.00 -9.84
CA ASP A 48 20.99 24.12 -8.78
C ASP A 48 20.40 23.83 -7.39
N ARG A 49 19.16 24.26 -7.17
CA ARG A 49 18.46 23.98 -5.92
C ARG A 49 18.23 22.48 -5.71
N ASP A 50 17.76 21.80 -6.77
CA ASP A 50 17.49 20.35 -6.72
C ASP A 50 18.77 19.53 -6.56
N ALA A 51 19.87 19.96 -7.18
CA ALA A 51 21.18 19.36 -7.00
C ALA A 51 21.64 19.45 -5.52
N LEU A 52 21.57 20.63 -4.92
CA LEU A 52 21.96 20.82 -3.50
C LEU A 52 21.06 20.04 -2.54
N LEU A 53 19.75 20.02 -2.80
CA LEU A 53 18.82 19.19 -2.00
C LEU A 53 19.12 17.69 -2.16
N GLY A 54 19.50 17.26 -3.36
CA GLY A 54 19.96 15.89 -3.61
C GLY A 54 21.18 15.50 -2.79
N GLU A 55 22.17 16.39 -2.70
CA GLU A 55 23.38 16.22 -1.87
C GLU A 55 23.00 16.11 -0.37
N ALA A 56 22.12 16.98 0.11
CA ALA A 56 21.64 16.93 1.50
C ALA A 56 20.91 15.61 1.81
N ILE A 57 20.02 15.18 0.93
CA ILE A 57 19.28 13.92 1.05
C ILE A 57 20.25 12.74 1.12
N ALA A 58 21.25 12.69 0.23
CA ALA A 58 22.24 11.63 0.23
C ALA A 58 23.04 11.56 1.54
N ALA A 59 23.49 12.71 2.05
CA ALA A 59 24.23 12.80 3.32
C ALA A 59 23.38 12.31 4.50
N PHE A 60 22.14 12.83 4.67
CA PHE A 60 21.25 12.40 5.76
C PHE A 60 20.83 10.95 5.63
N HIS A 61 20.60 10.47 4.41
CA HIS A 61 20.25 9.08 4.16
C HIS A 61 21.38 8.12 4.56
N THR A 62 22.63 8.46 4.23
CA THR A 62 23.80 7.70 4.65
C THR A 62 23.86 7.57 6.17
N MET A 63 23.61 8.64 6.92
CA MET A 63 23.56 8.60 8.37
C MET A 63 22.44 7.68 8.90
N LEU A 64 21.24 7.77 8.34
CA LEU A 64 20.10 6.94 8.76
C LEU A 64 20.21 5.48 8.33
N VAL A 65 21.04 5.14 7.35
CA VAL A 65 21.40 3.75 7.01
C VAL A 65 22.22 3.14 8.14
N HIS A 66 23.15 3.89 8.75
CA HIS A 66 23.96 3.43 9.88
C HIS A 66 23.19 3.40 11.19
N ASP A 67 22.43 4.47 11.49
CA ASP A 67 21.59 4.53 12.69
C ASP A 67 20.20 5.13 12.35
N PRO A 68 19.18 4.29 12.24
CA PRO A 68 17.82 4.74 11.91
C PRO A 68 17.11 5.50 13.06
N ASN A 69 17.72 5.60 14.25
CA ASN A 69 17.12 6.29 15.40
C ASN A 69 17.52 7.76 15.52
N LEU A 70 18.33 8.31 14.63
CA LEU A 70 18.76 9.70 14.62
C LEU A 70 17.59 10.63 14.26
N VAL A 71 16.75 10.96 15.25
CA VAL A 71 15.52 11.77 15.09
C VAL A 71 15.80 13.12 14.44
N ARG A 72 16.87 13.82 14.85
CA ARG A 72 17.25 15.11 14.29
C ARG A 72 17.65 15.01 12.80
N VAL A 73 18.42 14.00 12.43
CA VAL A 73 18.79 13.75 11.04
C VAL A 73 17.55 13.44 10.20
N ARG A 74 16.63 12.68 10.75
CA ARG A 74 15.34 12.35 10.09
C ARG A 74 14.47 13.60 9.88
N LEU A 75 14.48 14.53 10.81
CA LEU A 75 13.78 15.82 10.68
C LEU A 75 14.35 16.64 9.51
N GLU A 76 15.68 16.75 9.43
CA GLU A 76 16.33 17.50 8.35
C GLU A 76 16.18 16.80 7.00
N LEU A 77 16.20 15.47 6.97
CA LEU A 77 15.89 14.71 5.76
C LEU A 77 14.45 14.96 5.28
N ALA A 78 13.48 14.96 6.23
CA ALA A 78 12.09 15.28 5.91
C ALA A 78 11.95 16.69 5.32
N ARG A 79 12.67 17.66 5.91
CA ARG A 79 12.70 19.04 5.42
C ARG A 79 13.34 19.14 4.03
N ALA A 80 14.41 18.41 3.74
CA ALA A 80 15.04 18.39 2.43
C ALA A 80 14.10 17.82 1.35
N PHE A 81 13.40 16.71 1.64
CA PHE A 81 12.36 16.18 0.76
C PHE A 81 11.22 17.16 0.53
N PHE A 82 10.75 17.83 1.60
CA PHE A 82 9.69 18.83 1.49
C PHE A 82 10.09 20.00 0.58
N LEU A 83 11.30 20.50 0.71
CA LEU A 83 11.83 21.59 -0.12
C LEU A 83 12.03 21.18 -1.59
N LYS A 84 12.33 19.90 -1.83
CA LYS A 84 12.44 19.33 -3.17
C LYS A 84 11.08 19.01 -3.81
N GLY A 85 9.97 19.09 -3.05
CA GLY A 85 8.63 18.77 -3.52
C GLY A 85 8.29 17.27 -3.44
N GLU A 86 9.15 16.45 -2.84
CA GLU A 86 8.91 15.02 -2.63
C GLU A 86 8.05 14.78 -1.38
N ASP A 87 6.82 15.28 -1.44
CA ASP A 87 5.89 15.42 -0.33
C ASP A 87 5.58 14.11 0.41
N GLU A 88 5.48 13.00 -0.30
CA GLU A 88 5.16 11.70 0.32
C GLU A 88 6.32 11.15 1.16
N LEU A 89 7.56 11.35 0.70
CA LEU A 89 8.76 11.00 1.47
C LEU A 89 8.90 11.92 2.68
N ALA A 90 8.73 13.23 2.48
CA ALA A 90 8.72 14.21 3.56
C ALA A 90 7.70 13.84 4.65
N ARG A 91 6.47 13.53 4.26
CA ARG A 91 5.38 13.14 5.18
C ARG A 91 5.76 11.92 6.02
N ARG A 92 6.29 10.86 5.40
CA ARG A 92 6.69 9.64 6.12
C ARG A 92 7.76 9.93 7.17
N HIS A 93 8.78 10.70 6.80
CA HIS A 93 9.84 11.06 7.74
C HIS A 93 9.35 11.99 8.85
N PHE A 94 8.47 12.95 8.58
CA PHE A 94 7.84 13.79 9.59
C PHE A 94 6.98 12.99 10.58
N GLU A 95 6.19 12.03 10.09
CA GLU A 95 5.41 11.12 10.95
C GLU A 95 6.30 10.29 11.88
N HIS A 96 7.46 9.83 11.38
CA HIS A 96 8.43 9.13 12.21
C HIS A 96 9.09 10.04 13.26
N VAL A 97 9.33 11.33 12.94
CA VAL A 97 9.82 12.31 13.93
C VAL A 97 8.81 12.49 15.04
N LEU A 98 7.53 12.67 14.73
CA LEU A 98 6.46 12.80 15.75
C LEU A 98 6.35 11.56 16.64
N ALA A 99 6.57 10.37 16.10
CA ALA A 99 6.55 9.14 16.87
C ALA A 99 7.70 9.02 17.89
N GLY A 100 8.78 9.78 17.70
CA GLY A 100 9.90 9.89 18.64
C GLY A 100 9.64 10.82 19.83
N GLU A 101 8.41 11.36 20.00
CA GLU A 101 8.03 12.30 21.05
C GLU A 101 8.98 13.52 21.13
N PRO A 102 9.16 14.27 20.05
CA PRO A 102 10.00 15.45 20.07
C PRO A 102 9.42 16.52 21.00
N PRO A 103 10.22 17.53 21.42
CA PRO A 103 9.70 18.68 22.13
C PRO A 103 8.51 19.33 21.41
N GLU A 104 7.56 19.89 22.13
CA GLU A 104 6.29 20.43 21.61
C GLU A 104 6.51 21.43 20.46
N ALA A 105 7.47 22.34 20.58
CA ALA A 105 7.81 23.30 19.53
C ALA A 105 8.27 22.62 18.20
N VAL A 106 8.93 21.46 18.30
CA VAL A 106 9.33 20.68 17.13
C VAL A 106 8.11 19.95 16.53
N ALA A 107 7.26 19.40 17.40
CA ALA A 107 6.02 18.74 16.98
C ALA A 107 5.08 19.72 16.25
N ASP A 108 4.92 20.95 16.76
CA ASP A 108 4.11 22.00 16.14
C ASP A 108 4.65 22.37 14.76
N ASN A 109 5.96 22.56 14.65
CA ASN A 109 6.59 22.87 13.37
C ASN A 109 6.43 21.73 12.35
N VAL A 110 6.59 20.48 12.77
CA VAL A 110 6.32 19.31 11.92
C VAL A 110 4.86 19.27 11.47
N ASN A 111 3.92 19.60 12.35
CA ASN A 111 2.49 19.64 11.98
C ASN A 111 2.19 20.72 10.94
N VAL A 112 2.89 21.87 10.97
CA VAL A 112 2.80 22.90 9.92
C VAL A 112 3.25 22.34 8.56
N PHE A 113 4.41 21.66 8.50
CA PHE A 113 4.87 21.02 7.26
C PHE A 113 3.89 19.97 6.75
N LEU A 114 3.34 19.14 7.63
CA LEU A 114 2.33 18.14 7.25
C LEU A 114 1.03 18.77 6.74
N ALA A 115 0.63 19.93 7.27
CA ALA A 115 -0.52 20.67 6.77
C ALA A 115 -0.23 21.26 5.38
N GLU A 116 0.96 21.82 5.18
CA GLU A 116 1.39 22.37 3.89
C GLU A 116 1.48 21.28 2.80
N ILE A 117 2.08 20.13 3.11
CA ILE A 117 2.13 18.96 2.20
C ILE A 117 0.71 18.58 1.78
N ARG A 118 -0.23 18.51 2.72
CA ARG A 118 -1.64 18.23 2.39
C ARG A 118 -2.25 19.32 1.53
N ALA A 119 -1.88 20.59 1.77
CA ALA A 119 -2.43 21.72 1.04
C ALA A 119 -1.97 21.76 -0.41
N ARG A 120 -0.74 21.43 -0.73
CA ARG A 120 -0.19 21.53 -2.10
C ARG A 120 -0.33 20.29 -2.97
N LYS A 121 -0.59 19.11 -2.37
CA LYS A 121 -0.68 17.86 -3.13
C LYS A 121 -1.89 17.85 -4.06
N ARG A 122 -1.66 18.04 -5.35
CA ARG A 122 -2.69 18.00 -6.39
C ARG A 122 -2.68 16.71 -7.18
N TRP A 123 -1.51 16.13 -7.42
CA TRP A 123 -1.33 14.90 -8.16
C TRP A 123 -0.69 13.83 -7.30
N SER A 124 -1.14 12.61 -7.43
CA SER A 124 -0.43 11.44 -6.94
C SER A 124 -0.42 10.37 -8.03
N PHE A 125 0.72 9.71 -8.17
CA PHE A 125 0.93 8.63 -9.11
C PHE A 125 1.45 7.43 -8.36
N ASN A 126 1.09 6.26 -8.82
CA ASN A 126 1.73 5.02 -8.43
C ASN A 126 1.96 4.17 -9.68
N LEU A 127 3.07 3.50 -9.74
CA LEU A 127 3.41 2.58 -10.81
C LEU A 127 4.23 1.44 -10.22
N GLY A 128 3.98 0.24 -10.69
CA GLY A 128 4.78 -0.90 -10.27
C GLY A 128 4.58 -2.11 -11.17
N PHE A 129 5.51 -3.02 -11.08
CA PHE A 129 5.43 -4.32 -11.72
C PHE A 129 6.01 -5.40 -10.80
N ALA A 130 5.58 -6.64 -11.00
CA ALA A 130 6.09 -7.78 -10.25
C ALA A 130 6.18 -9.03 -11.12
N VAL A 131 7.18 -9.85 -10.80
CA VAL A 131 7.26 -11.25 -11.23
C VAL A 131 6.85 -12.11 -10.05
N ALA A 132 5.84 -12.97 -10.25
CA ALA A 132 5.21 -13.75 -9.19
C ALA A 132 5.10 -15.23 -9.55
N PRO A 133 6.10 -16.06 -9.19
CA PRO A 133 5.94 -17.51 -9.22
C PRO A 133 4.87 -17.95 -8.21
N ASP A 134 4.03 -18.89 -8.60
CA ASP A 134 2.84 -19.28 -7.88
C ASP A 134 2.60 -20.77 -8.03
N THR A 135 2.36 -21.47 -6.92
CA THR A 135 2.11 -22.92 -6.91
C THR A 135 0.68 -23.30 -7.26
N ASN A 136 -0.24 -22.32 -7.28
CA ASN A 136 -1.66 -22.57 -7.57
C ASN A 136 -2.33 -21.32 -8.18
N ILE A 137 -2.05 -21.07 -9.46
CA ILE A 137 -2.53 -19.87 -10.17
C ILE A 137 -4.06 -19.78 -10.28
N GLY A 138 -4.75 -20.93 -10.27
CA GLY A 138 -6.21 -21.02 -10.33
C GLY A 138 -6.92 -20.91 -8.99
N GLY A 139 -6.21 -21.06 -7.87
CA GLY A 139 -6.85 -21.19 -6.55
C GLY A 139 -7.79 -22.39 -6.47
N THR A 140 -7.43 -23.48 -7.14
CA THR A 140 -8.23 -24.71 -7.24
C THR A 140 -7.81 -25.74 -6.18
N SER A 141 -8.74 -26.62 -5.80
CA SER A 141 -8.46 -27.75 -4.91
C SER A 141 -7.50 -28.74 -5.57
N ASP A 142 -6.59 -29.31 -4.79
CA ASP A 142 -5.69 -30.39 -5.17
C ASP A 142 -6.27 -31.80 -4.94
N GLU A 143 -7.49 -31.90 -4.40
CA GLU A 143 -8.19 -33.16 -4.21
C GLU A 143 -8.52 -33.80 -5.56
N ARG A 144 -7.99 -35.00 -5.78
CA ARG A 144 -8.22 -35.78 -7.01
C ARG A 144 -9.59 -36.43 -7.04
N THR A 145 -10.09 -36.85 -5.87
CA THR A 145 -11.36 -37.54 -5.75
C THR A 145 -12.34 -36.65 -5.00
N ILE A 146 -13.50 -36.40 -5.60
CA ILE A 146 -14.61 -35.68 -4.98
C ILE A 146 -15.80 -36.62 -4.84
N THR A 147 -16.60 -36.40 -3.79
CA THR A 147 -17.82 -37.19 -3.57
C THR A 147 -19.04 -36.41 -4.06
N ILE A 148 -19.77 -36.96 -5.05
CA ILE A 148 -20.99 -36.38 -5.57
C ILE A 148 -22.09 -37.43 -5.41
N PHE A 149 -23.20 -37.11 -4.75
CA PHE A 149 -24.29 -38.04 -4.41
C PHE A 149 -23.82 -39.31 -3.65
N GLY A 150 -22.77 -39.19 -2.82
CA GLY A 150 -22.19 -40.31 -2.10
C GLY A 150 -21.27 -41.22 -2.94
N LEU A 151 -21.06 -40.92 -4.21
CA LEU A 151 -20.20 -41.67 -5.14
C LEU A 151 -18.87 -40.92 -5.35
N PRO A 152 -17.73 -41.63 -5.36
CA PRO A 152 -16.44 -41.02 -5.70
C PRO A 152 -16.32 -40.76 -7.20
N PHE A 153 -15.88 -39.54 -7.54
CA PHE A 153 -15.54 -39.12 -8.88
C PHE A 153 -14.10 -38.65 -8.93
N GLU A 154 -13.33 -39.19 -9.87
CA GLU A 154 -11.97 -38.72 -10.14
C GLU A 154 -12.00 -37.47 -11.04
N ARG A 155 -11.21 -36.47 -10.66
CA ARG A 155 -11.04 -35.26 -11.43
C ARG A 155 -9.87 -35.41 -12.40
N ASP A 156 -10.01 -34.86 -13.59
CA ASP A 156 -8.93 -34.79 -14.56
C ASP A 156 -7.73 -33.98 -14.03
N ALA A 157 -6.52 -34.41 -14.37
CA ALA A 157 -5.29 -33.74 -13.92
C ALA A 157 -5.25 -32.25 -14.38
N GLU A 158 -5.96 -31.90 -15.45
CA GLU A 158 -6.08 -30.54 -15.95
C GLU A 158 -6.93 -29.62 -15.05
N GLU A 159 -7.79 -30.15 -14.23
CA GLU A 159 -8.65 -29.43 -13.28
C GLU A 159 -7.98 -29.22 -11.91
N LEU A 160 -6.84 -29.85 -11.69
CA LEU A 160 -6.12 -29.77 -10.43
C LEU A 160 -5.28 -28.51 -10.34
N THR A 161 -4.54 -28.40 -9.23
CA THR A 161 -3.61 -27.32 -8.96
C THR A 161 -2.59 -27.13 -10.08
N ARG A 162 -2.44 -25.91 -10.55
CA ARG A 162 -1.44 -25.54 -11.57
C ARG A 162 -0.48 -24.50 -11.02
N SER A 163 0.80 -24.73 -11.20
CA SER A 163 1.84 -23.74 -10.92
C SER A 163 2.14 -22.90 -12.18
N GLY A 164 2.61 -21.70 -11.97
CA GLY A 164 3.00 -20.79 -13.05
C GLY A 164 3.76 -19.57 -12.55
N ILE A 165 4.27 -18.80 -13.51
CA ILE A 165 4.89 -17.49 -13.22
C ILE A 165 3.94 -16.43 -13.80
N GLY A 166 3.50 -15.54 -12.91
CA GLY A 166 2.68 -14.39 -13.30
C GLY A 166 3.52 -13.12 -13.45
N LEU A 167 3.20 -12.32 -14.45
CA LEU A 167 3.67 -10.94 -14.58
C LEU A 167 2.54 -10.02 -14.20
N SER A 168 2.78 -9.10 -13.28
CA SER A 168 1.79 -8.13 -12.82
C SER A 168 2.28 -6.72 -13.09
N PHE A 169 1.40 -5.87 -13.63
CA PHE A 169 1.62 -4.45 -13.82
C PHE A 169 0.46 -3.71 -13.17
N TRP A 170 0.75 -2.63 -12.48
CA TRP A 170 -0.29 -1.76 -11.94
C TRP A 170 0.15 -0.31 -11.98
N GLY A 171 -0.83 0.57 -12.08
CA GLY A 171 -0.61 1.99 -12.03
C GLY A 171 -1.89 2.72 -11.69
N GLY A 172 -1.71 3.91 -11.17
CA GLY A 172 -2.81 4.82 -10.86
C GLY A 172 -2.36 6.27 -10.85
N ALA A 173 -3.32 7.12 -11.08
CA ALA A 173 -3.18 8.56 -10.98
C ALA A 173 -4.39 9.12 -10.25
N GLU A 174 -4.18 10.08 -9.37
CA GLU A 174 -5.23 10.84 -8.72
C GLU A 174 -4.91 12.33 -8.80
N TYR A 175 -5.91 13.11 -9.17
CA TYR A 175 -5.86 14.57 -9.14
C TYR A 175 -6.81 15.10 -8.07
N GLN A 176 -6.37 16.13 -7.34
CA GLN A 176 -7.15 16.80 -6.30
C GLN A 176 -7.23 18.29 -6.62
N ALA A 177 -8.39 18.73 -7.14
CA ALA A 177 -8.67 20.14 -7.42
C ALA A 177 -9.06 20.84 -6.10
N PRO A 178 -8.33 21.85 -5.64
CA PRO A 178 -8.75 22.64 -4.49
C PRO A 178 -9.98 23.49 -4.86
N VAL A 179 -11.02 23.42 -4.04
CA VAL A 179 -12.23 24.27 -4.15
C VAL A 179 -12.20 25.34 -3.08
N SER A 180 -11.77 24.97 -1.86
CA SER A 180 -11.52 25.86 -0.72
C SER A 180 -10.41 25.26 0.14
N ASP A 181 -10.06 25.93 1.25
CA ASP A 181 -9.08 25.43 2.21
C ASP A 181 -9.46 24.06 2.81
N SER A 182 -10.76 23.82 2.95
CA SER A 182 -11.31 22.59 3.55
C SER A 182 -11.94 21.62 2.56
N LEU A 183 -12.08 21.98 1.27
CA LEU A 183 -12.77 21.15 0.27
C LEU A 183 -11.91 20.98 -0.99
N ARG A 184 -11.80 19.73 -1.44
CA ARG A 184 -11.19 19.35 -2.71
C ARG A 184 -12.09 18.42 -3.50
N ILE A 185 -11.96 18.44 -4.81
CA ILE A 185 -12.54 17.39 -5.67
C ILE A 185 -11.43 16.43 -6.05
N ARG A 186 -11.63 15.17 -5.76
CA ARG A 186 -10.74 14.06 -6.14
C ARG A 186 -11.26 13.40 -7.40
N ALA A 187 -10.39 13.18 -8.37
CA ALA A 187 -10.64 12.36 -9.55
C ALA A 187 -9.46 11.41 -9.73
N GLY A 188 -9.71 10.14 -9.83
CA GLY A 188 -8.62 9.16 -9.94
C GLY A 188 -8.97 7.95 -10.80
N ALA A 189 -7.92 7.36 -11.34
CA ALA A 189 -7.97 6.13 -12.13
C ALA A 189 -6.91 5.16 -11.63
N GLN A 190 -7.23 3.88 -11.60
CA GLN A 190 -6.32 2.78 -11.32
C GLN A 190 -6.50 1.69 -12.37
N ALA A 191 -5.41 1.09 -12.79
CA ALA A 191 -5.42 -0.06 -13.68
C ALA A 191 -4.42 -1.10 -13.19
N SER A 192 -4.76 -2.37 -13.39
CA SER A 192 -3.83 -3.47 -13.17
C SER A 192 -4.04 -4.57 -14.20
N ARG A 193 -2.94 -5.23 -14.54
CA ARG A 193 -2.91 -6.37 -15.44
C ARG A 193 -2.03 -7.46 -14.83
N ARG A 194 -2.55 -8.68 -14.78
CA ARG A 194 -1.79 -9.88 -14.43
C ARG A 194 -1.87 -10.86 -15.57
N GLU A 195 -0.72 -11.29 -16.03
CA GLU A 195 -0.58 -12.23 -17.14
C GLU A 195 0.14 -13.48 -16.68
N TYR A 196 -0.28 -14.61 -17.24
CA TYR A 196 0.36 -15.90 -17.09
C TYR A 196 0.69 -16.45 -18.48
N ALA A 197 1.60 -17.43 -18.56
CA ALA A 197 1.92 -18.10 -19.82
C ALA A 197 0.69 -18.75 -20.50
N ARG A 198 -0.39 -18.96 -19.74
CA ARG A 198 -1.72 -19.37 -20.25
C ARG A 198 -2.71 -18.24 -20.00
N SER A 199 -3.31 -17.71 -21.05
CA SER A 199 -4.27 -16.60 -21.02
C SER A 199 -5.54 -16.86 -20.20
N ASP A 200 -5.87 -18.12 -19.92
CA ASP A 200 -7.05 -18.52 -19.12
C ASP A 200 -7.02 -17.98 -17.68
N PHE A 201 -5.86 -17.55 -17.18
CA PHE A 201 -5.68 -16.98 -15.84
C PHE A 201 -5.41 -15.48 -15.86
N ASP A 202 -5.40 -14.86 -17.04
CA ASP A 202 -5.15 -13.43 -17.19
C ASP A 202 -6.27 -12.60 -16.55
N GLN A 203 -5.90 -11.52 -15.92
CA GLN A 203 -6.82 -10.62 -15.25
C GLN A 203 -6.46 -9.17 -15.56
N HIS A 204 -7.46 -8.39 -15.96
CA HIS A 204 -7.37 -6.97 -16.16
C HIS A 204 -8.38 -6.27 -15.27
N PHE A 205 -7.99 -5.18 -14.67
CA PHE A 205 -8.84 -4.41 -13.80
C PHE A 205 -8.62 -2.91 -14.03
N VAL A 206 -9.72 -2.17 -14.12
CA VAL A 206 -9.72 -0.70 -14.15
C VAL A 206 -10.73 -0.19 -13.14
N ALA A 207 -10.37 0.84 -12.41
CA ALA A 207 -11.26 1.54 -11.49
C ALA A 207 -11.12 3.05 -11.68
N LEU A 208 -12.25 3.74 -11.65
CA LEU A 208 -12.36 5.19 -11.69
C LEU A 208 -13.10 5.66 -10.44
N HIS A 209 -12.72 6.83 -9.96
CA HIS A 209 -13.48 7.48 -8.89
C HIS A 209 -13.47 8.99 -9.04
N LEU A 210 -14.54 9.61 -8.53
CA LEU A 210 -14.72 11.06 -8.55
C LEU A 210 -15.58 11.49 -7.37
N GLY A 211 -15.19 12.54 -6.68
CA GLY A 211 -16.04 13.14 -5.62
C GLY A 211 -15.30 14.06 -4.67
N PRO A 212 -16.01 14.64 -3.71
CA PRO A 212 -15.46 15.56 -2.73
C PRO A 212 -14.61 14.86 -1.67
N ARG A 213 -13.58 15.56 -1.22
CA ARG A 213 -12.79 15.30 -0.03
C ARG A 213 -12.82 16.52 0.86
N TRP A 214 -13.28 16.35 2.09
CA TRP A 214 -13.31 17.36 3.13
C TRP A 214 -12.10 17.19 4.04
N LEU A 215 -11.37 18.26 4.27
CA LEU A 215 -10.34 18.39 5.30
C LEU A 215 -11.03 19.08 6.49
N LEU A 216 -11.56 18.28 7.43
CA LEU A 216 -12.37 18.79 8.52
C LEU A 216 -11.54 19.57 9.55
N ASP A 217 -10.32 19.07 9.80
CA ASP A 217 -9.30 19.72 10.62
C ASP A 217 -7.90 19.18 10.25
N ALA A 218 -6.87 19.56 11.03
CA ALA A 218 -5.50 19.11 10.81
C ALA A 218 -5.30 17.58 10.92
N SER A 219 -6.22 16.88 11.56
CA SER A 219 -6.12 15.44 11.85
C SER A 219 -7.20 14.59 11.19
N THR A 220 -8.28 15.22 10.68
CA THR A 220 -9.50 14.52 10.23
C THR A 220 -9.83 14.84 8.78
N GLU A 221 -10.07 13.84 7.99
CA GLU A 221 -10.53 13.96 6.62
C GLU A 221 -11.61 12.93 6.28
N ALA A 222 -12.48 13.29 5.34
CA ALA A 222 -13.52 12.40 4.81
C ALA A 222 -13.67 12.60 3.30
N SER A 223 -14.09 11.57 2.58
CA SER A 223 -14.37 11.62 1.14
C SER A 223 -15.61 10.83 0.80
N LEU A 224 -16.41 11.35 -0.14
CA LEU A 224 -17.53 10.63 -0.76
C LEU A 224 -17.28 10.54 -2.25
N LEU A 225 -17.13 9.34 -2.78
CA LEU A 225 -16.66 9.09 -4.13
C LEU A 225 -17.69 8.26 -4.91
N ALA A 226 -18.17 8.75 -6.03
CA ALA A 226 -18.74 7.91 -7.05
C ALA A 226 -17.61 7.04 -7.65
N SER A 227 -17.87 5.76 -7.89
CA SER A 227 -16.87 4.83 -8.40
C SER A 227 -17.44 3.89 -9.46
N ALA A 228 -16.61 3.63 -10.47
CA ALA A 228 -16.85 2.66 -11.53
C ALA A 228 -15.68 1.70 -11.59
N ARG A 229 -15.96 0.40 -11.69
CA ARG A 229 -14.92 -0.64 -11.78
C ARG A 229 -15.28 -1.59 -12.90
N GLN A 230 -14.27 -2.04 -13.62
CA GLN A 230 -14.39 -3.08 -14.66
C GLN A 230 -13.31 -4.13 -14.44
N ARG A 231 -13.69 -5.39 -14.48
CA ARG A 231 -12.78 -6.53 -14.48
C ARG A 231 -13.03 -7.38 -15.72
N TRP A 232 -11.94 -7.73 -16.38
CA TRP A 232 -11.91 -8.71 -17.46
C TRP A 232 -11.06 -9.90 -17.01
N SER A 233 -11.58 -11.08 -17.18
CA SER A 233 -10.85 -12.33 -16.96
C SER A 233 -11.57 -13.45 -17.71
N SER A 234 -10.93 -14.59 -17.90
CA SER A 234 -11.59 -15.79 -18.41
C SER A 234 -12.71 -16.32 -17.49
N ALA A 235 -12.65 -16.00 -16.19
CA ALA A 235 -13.73 -16.25 -15.22
C ALA A 235 -14.36 -14.91 -14.81
N PRO A 236 -15.65 -14.87 -14.48
CA PRO A 236 -16.64 -13.96 -15.03
C PRO A 236 -16.24 -12.48 -15.01
N ASP A 237 -16.31 -11.87 -16.19
CA ASP A 237 -16.21 -10.41 -16.38
C ASP A 237 -17.37 -9.71 -15.70
N TYR A 238 -17.06 -8.60 -14.99
CA TYR A 238 -18.08 -7.76 -14.40
C TYR A 238 -17.72 -6.29 -14.48
N HIS A 239 -18.74 -5.45 -14.41
CA HIS A 239 -18.60 -4.02 -14.09
C HIS A 239 -19.42 -3.66 -12.86
N ASP A 240 -18.92 -2.73 -12.10
CA ASP A 240 -19.53 -2.21 -10.87
C ASP A 240 -19.70 -0.70 -10.99
N LEU A 241 -20.87 -0.20 -10.60
CA LEU A 241 -21.12 1.22 -10.38
C LEU A 241 -21.59 1.42 -8.93
N GLY A 242 -21.10 2.44 -8.28
CA GLY A 242 -21.47 2.66 -6.89
C GLY A 242 -20.83 3.86 -6.24
N VAL A 243 -20.87 3.85 -4.92
CA VAL A 243 -20.35 4.91 -4.07
C VAL A 243 -19.41 4.35 -3.02
N ARG A 244 -18.44 5.17 -2.60
CA ARG A 244 -17.47 4.85 -1.56
C ARG A 244 -17.34 6.04 -0.61
N LEU A 245 -17.46 5.78 0.68
CA LEU A 245 -17.18 6.72 1.75
C LEU A 245 -15.86 6.33 2.40
N GLU A 246 -14.98 7.28 2.57
CA GLU A 246 -13.70 7.13 3.25
C GLU A 246 -13.59 8.17 4.36
N ALA A 247 -13.00 7.80 5.48
CA ALA A 247 -12.64 8.70 6.56
C ALA A 247 -11.30 8.29 7.15
N ALA A 248 -10.50 9.25 7.55
CA ALA A 248 -9.26 9.03 8.29
C ALA A 248 -9.14 10.07 9.41
N HIS A 249 -8.63 9.61 10.56
CA HIS A 249 -8.41 10.46 11.72
C HIS A 249 -7.10 10.08 12.41
N ARG A 250 -6.29 11.09 12.74
CA ARG A 250 -5.06 10.93 13.51
C ARG A 250 -5.39 11.08 15.00
N LEU A 251 -5.32 9.96 15.72
CA LEU A 251 -5.56 9.87 17.18
C LEU A 251 -4.33 10.28 18.00
N GLY A 252 -3.59 11.28 17.53
CA GLY A 252 -2.33 11.71 18.13
C GLY A 252 -1.13 11.47 17.22
N PRO A 253 0.11 11.69 17.69
CA PRO A 253 1.29 11.65 16.83
C PRO A 253 1.63 10.26 16.28
N ARG A 254 1.18 9.21 16.97
CA ARG A 254 1.58 7.82 16.68
C ARG A 254 0.51 6.95 16.07
N VAL A 255 -0.76 7.32 16.20
CA VAL A 255 -1.88 6.45 15.80
C VAL A 255 -2.74 7.13 14.76
N THR A 256 -2.99 6.41 13.67
CA THR A 256 -3.96 6.81 12.63
C THR A 256 -5.02 5.73 12.51
N ALA A 257 -6.28 6.12 12.56
CA ALA A 257 -7.43 5.26 12.25
C ALA A 257 -8.04 5.66 10.91
N SER A 258 -8.47 4.69 10.13
CA SER A 258 -9.22 4.93 8.90
C SER A 258 -10.38 3.96 8.75
N ALA A 259 -11.45 4.44 8.14
CA ALA A 259 -12.63 3.67 7.83
C ALA A 259 -12.99 3.87 6.35
N GLN A 260 -13.41 2.81 5.71
CA GLN A 260 -13.93 2.85 4.35
C GLN A 260 -15.17 1.97 4.29
N THR A 261 -16.21 2.45 3.58
CA THR A 261 -17.34 1.60 3.19
C THR A 261 -17.70 1.88 1.74
N SER A 262 -18.13 0.85 1.03
CA SER A 262 -18.58 1.01 -0.33
C SER A 262 -19.82 0.18 -0.63
N TRP A 263 -20.67 0.70 -1.49
CA TRP A 263 -21.83 0.01 -2.06
C TRP A 263 -21.75 0.10 -3.57
N HIS A 264 -21.88 -1.05 -4.27
CA HIS A 264 -21.82 -1.15 -5.72
C HIS A 264 -22.92 -2.07 -6.23
N ASP A 265 -23.53 -1.72 -7.36
CA ASP A 265 -24.34 -2.66 -8.17
C ASP A 265 -23.42 -3.34 -9.17
N ARG A 266 -23.25 -4.66 -9.02
CA ARG A 266 -22.39 -5.50 -9.85
C ARG A 266 -23.19 -6.17 -10.94
N ARG A 267 -22.70 -6.08 -12.17
CA ARG A 267 -23.29 -6.70 -13.34
C ARG A 267 -22.26 -7.55 -14.07
N TYR A 268 -22.62 -8.78 -14.36
CA TYR A 268 -21.78 -9.73 -15.06
C TYR A 268 -22.17 -9.80 -16.55
N ARG A 269 -21.17 -9.86 -17.42
CA ARG A 269 -21.39 -9.91 -18.87
C ARG A 269 -22.15 -11.17 -19.32
N THR A 270 -21.77 -12.33 -18.80
CA THR A 270 -22.31 -13.64 -19.22
C THR A 270 -23.05 -14.38 -18.11
N ARG A 271 -22.66 -14.22 -16.86
CA ARG A 271 -23.25 -14.91 -15.70
C ARG A 271 -24.23 -14.01 -14.96
N THR A 272 -25.29 -13.57 -15.62
CA THR A 272 -26.26 -12.59 -15.09
C THR A 272 -26.99 -13.05 -13.81
N HIS A 273 -26.98 -14.34 -13.50
CA HIS A 273 -27.46 -14.87 -12.22
C HIS A 273 -26.61 -14.44 -11.01
N LEU A 274 -25.36 -13.99 -11.27
CA LEU A 274 -24.45 -13.44 -10.27
C LEU A 274 -24.60 -11.91 -10.09
N ASP A 275 -25.47 -11.24 -10.88
CA ASP A 275 -25.74 -9.82 -10.72
C ASP A 275 -26.32 -9.51 -9.34
N GLY A 276 -25.93 -8.40 -8.78
CA GLY A 276 -26.51 -7.92 -7.53
C GLY A 276 -25.62 -6.97 -6.75
N PRO A 277 -26.14 -6.43 -5.66
CA PRO A 277 -25.41 -5.47 -4.83
C PRO A 277 -24.26 -6.14 -4.09
N VAL A 278 -23.16 -5.39 -3.98
CA VAL A 278 -21.99 -5.68 -3.17
C VAL A 278 -21.79 -4.54 -2.19
N TRP A 279 -21.68 -4.86 -0.91
CA TRP A 279 -21.34 -3.92 0.13
C TRP A 279 -20.10 -4.40 0.88
N ASP A 280 -19.18 -3.49 1.16
CA ASP A 280 -18.00 -3.75 1.98
C ASP A 280 -17.74 -2.59 2.96
N ALA A 281 -17.17 -2.93 4.11
CA ALA A 281 -16.70 -1.99 5.10
C ALA A 281 -15.37 -2.48 5.68
N THR A 282 -14.42 -1.58 5.84
CA THR A 282 -13.09 -1.85 6.39
C THR A 282 -12.73 -0.80 7.43
N LEU A 283 -12.18 -1.24 8.55
CA LEU A 283 -11.52 -0.40 9.54
C LEU A 283 -10.04 -0.75 9.56
N ARG A 284 -9.19 0.25 9.67
CA ARG A 284 -7.75 0.08 9.78
C ARG A 284 -7.18 1.01 10.84
N GLY A 285 -6.35 0.47 11.71
CA GLY A 285 -5.52 1.21 12.66
C GLY A 285 -4.05 1.02 12.30
N SER A 286 -3.28 2.09 12.37
CA SER A 286 -1.84 2.09 12.15
C SER A 286 -1.18 2.78 13.34
N TRP A 287 -0.19 2.13 13.93
CA TRP A 287 0.52 2.61 15.09
C TRP A 287 2.03 2.62 14.84
N VAL A 288 2.66 3.79 14.92
CA VAL A 288 4.12 3.96 14.93
C VAL A 288 4.60 3.70 16.37
N VAL A 289 5.01 2.46 16.62
CA VAL A 289 5.43 2.00 17.96
C VAL A 289 6.73 2.67 18.38
N THR A 290 7.69 2.70 17.45
CA THR A 290 8.96 3.44 17.55
C THR A 290 9.27 4.08 16.20
N PRO A 291 10.27 4.95 16.09
CA PRO A 291 10.67 5.50 14.78
C PRO A 291 11.04 4.45 13.72
N THR A 292 11.33 3.23 14.14
CA THR A 292 11.72 2.12 13.25
C THR A 292 10.69 1.00 13.17
N VAL A 293 9.66 1.02 14.02
CA VAL A 293 8.65 -0.05 14.12
C VAL A 293 7.24 0.50 13.94
N ARG A 294 6.53 -0.03 12.97
CA ARG A 294 5.12 0.25 12.73
C ARG A 294 4.31 -1.05 12.84
N ALA A 295 3.18 -0.98 13.52
CA ALA A 295 2.19 -2.03 13.61
C ALA A 295 0.88 -1.59 12.93
N ASP A 296 0.21 -2.50 12.25
CA ASP A 296 -1.06 -2.27 11.60
C ASP A 296 -2.06 -3.34 12.03
N VAL A 297 -3.32 -2.94 12.22
CA VAL A 297 -4.45 -3.82 12.43
C VAL A 297 -5.55 -3.43 11.46
N SER A 298 -6.25 -4.41 10.90
CA SER A 298 -7.38 -4.16 10.02
C SER A 298 -8.47 -5.20 10.25
N GLY A 299 -9.70 -4.82 10.01
CA GLY A 299 -10.81 -5.74 10.02
C GLY A 299 -11.93 -5.22 9.13
N GLY A 300 -12.79 -6.11 8.70
CA GLY A 300 -13.84 -5.69 7.83
C GLY A 300 -14.93 -6.73 7.63
N TYR A 301 -15.93 -6.27 6.90
CA TYR A 301 -17.11 -7.03 6.52
C TYR A 301 -17.40 -6.79 5.04
N ALA A 302 -17.83 -7.83 4.33
CA ALA A 302 -18.31 -7.75 2.97
C ALA A 302 -19.56 -8.59 2.81
N GLN A 303 -20.49 -8.13 1.98
CA GLN A 303 -21.69 -8.87 1.63
C GLN A 303 -21.92 -8.79 0.13
N GLN A 304 -22.20 -9.94 -0.51
CA GLN A 304 -22.66 -10.01 -1.89
C GLN A 304 -24.05 -10.65 -1.91
N ARG A 305 -24.97 -10.02 -2.59
CA ARG A 305 -26.35 -10.49 -2.75
C ARG A 305 -26.73 -10.67 -4.22
N PRO A 306 -26.10 -11.64 -4.93
CA PRO A 306 -26.46 -11.96 -6.29
C PRO A 306 -27.91 -12.48 -6.39
N LYS A 307 -28.45 -12.49 -7.63
CA LYS A 307 -29.76 -13.11 -7.92
C LYS A 307 -29.79 -14.57 -7.49
N ALA A 308 -28.73 -15.32 -7.83
CA ALA A 308 -28.55 -16.70 -7.41
C ALA A 308 -28.37 -16.81 -5.91
N ARG A 309 -29.35 -17.39 -5.21
CA ARG A 309 -29.40 -17.41 -3.75
C ARG A 309 -28.30 -18.27 -3.10
N ASN A 310 -27.84 -19.31 -3.78
CA ASN A 310 -26.73 -20.18 -3.34
C ASN A 310 -25.37 -19.46 -3.41
N GLU A 311 -25.26 -18.40 -4.20
CA GLU A 311 -24.06 -17.57 -4.34
C GLU A 311 -24.03 -16.38 -3.38
N ARG A 312 -25.14 -16.13 -2.66
CA ARG A 312 -25.19 -15.08 -1.66
C ARG A 312 -24.31 -15.43 -0.48
N HIS A 313 -23.42 -14.50 -0.14
CA HIS A 313 -22.50 -14.72 0.96
C HIS A 313 -22.13 -13.43 1.69
N ARG A 314 -21.59 -13.61 2.89
CA ARG A 314 -21.01 -12.58 3.72
C ARG A 314 -19.61 -13.02 4.16
N GLY A 315 -18.69 -12.08 4.16
CA GLY A 315 -17.32 -12.27 4.59
C GLY A 315 -16.99 -11.37 5.77
N ARG A 316 -16.17 -11.86 6.69
CA ARG A 316 -15.56 -11.11 7.78
C ARG A 316 -14.06 -11.37 7.75
N TRP A 317 -13.25 -10.39 8.03
CA TRP A 317 -11.80 -10.62 8.12
C TRP A 317 -11.17 -9.80 9.22
N LEU A 318 -10.06 -10.30 9.70
CA LEU A 318 -9.16 -9.64 10.64
C LEU A 318 -7.73 -9.82 10.13
N GLY A 319 -6.97 -8.74 10.10
CA GLY A 319 -5.58 -8.73 9.69
C GLY A 319 -4.71 -7.95 10.66
N THR A 320 -3.46 -8.34 10.76
CA THR A 320 -2.43 -7.63 11.51
C THR A 320 -1.12 -7.63 10.73
N GLY A 321 -0.30 -6.62 10.95
CA GLY A 321 0.99 -6.50 10.30
C GLY A 321 1.98 -5.76 11.19
N ILE A 322 3.25 -6.02 10.94
CA ILE A 322 4.37 -5.29 11.53
C ILE A 322 5.41 -5.01 10.46
N THR A 323 5.98 -3.82 10.50
CA THR A 323 7.07 -3.41 9.62
C THR A 323 8.19 -2.85 10.47
N VAL A 324 9.43 -3.30 10.21
CA VAL A 324 10.61 -2.93 10.98
C VAL A 324 11.68 -2.39 10.01
N ALA A 325 12.10 -1.15 10.24
CA ALA A 325 13.27 -0.59 9.59
C ALA A 325 14.53 -1.02 10.37
N LEU A 326 15.46 -1.66 9.66
CA LEU A 326 16.71 -2.19 10.19
C LEU A 326 17.90 -1.32 9.73
N PRO A 327 19.08 -1.43 10.37
CA PRO A 327 20.33 -0.86 9.88
C PRO A 327 20.62 -1.25 8.43
N LEU A 328 21.56 -0.55 7.79
CA LEU A 328 21.97 -0.75 6.39
C LEU A 328 20.82 -0.60 5.37
N GLY A 329 19.76 0.11 5.73
CA GLY A 329 18.64 0.43 4.83
C GLY A 329 17.60 -0.67 4.62
N PHE A 330 17.73 -1.80 5.30
CA PHE A 330 16.74 -2.87 5.21
C PHE A 330 15.41 -2.50 5.87
N THR A 331 14.33 -2.96 5.29
CA THR A 331 12.99 -2.94 5.88
C THR A 331 12.36 -4.31 5.71
N VAL A 332 11.90 -4.89 6.81
CA VAL A 332 11.25 -6.21 6.84
C VAL A 332 9.82 -6.05 7.30
N GLY A 333 8.90 -6.72 6.63
CA GLY A 333 7.48 -6.73 6.97
C GLY A 333 6.93 -8.13 7.14
N GLY A 334 6.04 -8.30 8.09
CA GLY A 334 5.24 -9.51 8.26
C GLY A 334 3.77 -9.18 8.47
N SER A 335 2.86 -9.92 7.84
CA SER A 335 1.43 -9.77 8.08
C SER A 335 0.70 -11.10 8.05
N ALA A 336 -0.42 -11.15 8.76
CA ALA A 336 -1.34 -12.27 8.79
C ALA A 336 -2.78 -11.76 8.63
N GLU A 337 -3.59 -12.45 7.84
CA GLU A 337 -5.02 -12.19 7.68
C GLU A 337 -5.80 -13.51 7.83
N MET A 338 -6.91 -13.44 8.50
CA MET A 338 -7.89 -14.51 8.57
C MET A 338 -9.24 -13.99 8.08
N ARG A 339 -9.85 -14.74 7.18
CA ARG A 339 -11.14 -14.42 6.56
C ARG A 339 -12.09 -15.59 6.71
N TRP A 340 -13.32 -15.31 7.10
CA TRP A 340 -14.45 -16.23 7.15
C TRP A 340 -15.48 -15.82 6.11
N THR A 341 -15.97 -16.75 5.32
CA THR A 341 -16.99 -16.50 4.29
C THR A 341 -18.11 -17.52 4.47
N ASP A 342 -19.30 -17.04 4.76
CA ASP A 342 -20.50 -17.83 5.02
C ASP A 342 -21.50 -17.61 3.87
N TYR A 343 -21.94 -18.68 3.22
CA TYR A 343 -22.95 -18.67 2.18
C TYR A 343 -24.34 -18.86 2.77
N GLU A 344 -25.39 -18.27 2.18
CA GLU A 344 -26.74 -18.26 2.76
C GLU A 344 -27.51 -19.57 2.49
N ARG A 345 -27.14 -20.35 1.48
CA ARG A 345 -27.89 -21.53 1.04
C ARG A 345 -26.99 -22.72 0.79
N GLY A 346 -27.63 -23.91 0.82
CA GLY A 346 -26.97 -25.17 0.55
C GLY A 346 -26.28 -25.27 -0.80
N TRP A 347 -25.17 -25.97 -0.80
CA TRP A 347 -24.30 -26.20 -1.97
C TRP A 347 -24.38 -27.69 -2.41
N PHE A 348 -25.59 -28.25 -2.35
CA PHE A 348 -25.81 -29.62 -2.84
C PHE A 348 -25.43 -29.74 -4.33
N PRO A 349 -24.74 -30.81 -4.76
CA PRO A 349 -24.34 -31.99 -3.97
C PRO A 349 -22.94 -31.90 -3.37
N PHE A 350 -22.27 -30.75 -3.41
CA PHE A 350 -20.84 -30.57 -3.06
C PHE A 350 -20.58 -30.39 -1.57
N VAL A 351 -21.62 -30.10 -0.78
CA VAL A 351 -21.56 -30.03 0.67
C VAL A 351 -22.39 -31.15 1.25
N ALA A 352 -21.82 -31.91 2.18
CA ALA A 352 -22.54 -32.93 2.91
C ALA A 352 -23.76 -32.31 3.63
N ASP A 353 -24.81 -33.09 3.79
CA ASP A 353 -26.06 -32.72 4.46
C ASP A 353 -26.80 -31.51 3.79
N ASN A 354 -26.47 -31.16 2.56
CA ASN A 354 -27.05 -30.03 1.81
C ASN A 354 -26.93 -28.69 2.58
N GLY A 355 -25.93 -28.59 3.42
CA GLY A 355 -25.63 -27.38 4.21
C GLY A 355 -25.10 -26.21 3.39
N PRO A 356 -25.06 -25.02 3.98
CA PRO A 356 -24.40 -23.88 3.37
C PRO A 356 -22.89 -24.10 3.28
N ARG A 357 -22.25 -23.51 2.29
CA ARG A 357 -20.80 -23.49 2.19
C ARG A 357 -20.22 -22.51 3.19
N GLU A 358 -19.14 -22.94 3.86
CA GLU A 358 -18.36 -22.13 4.79
C GLU A 358 -16.88 -22.23 4.43
N ASP A 359 -16.25 -21.08 4.23
CA ASP A 359 -14.81 -21.00 3.93
C ASP A 359 -14.07 -20.28 5.06
N ARG A 360 -12.87 -20.77 5.38
CA ARG A 360 -11.91 -20.08 6.23
C ARG A 360 -10.59 -19.95 5.50
N THR A 361 -10.22 -18.70 5.15
CA THR A 361 -8.95 -18.40 4.47
C THR A 361 -7.96 -17.79 5.44
N ARG A 362 -6.74 -18.31 5.46
CA ARG A 362 -5.59 -17.79 6.21
C ARG A 362 -4.52 -17.37 5.21
N SER A 363 -4.02 -16.14 5.35
CA SER A 363 -2.96 -15.62 4.50
C SER A 363 -1.83 -15.07 5.38
N TYR A 364 -0.61 -15.43 5.06
CA TYR A 364 0.61 -14.96 5.71
C TYR A 364 1.52 -14.37 4.64
N ARG A 365 2.07 -13.18 4.92
CA ARG A 365 3.01 -12.52 4.04
C ARG A 365 4.26 -12.14 4.82
N LEU A 366 5.42 -12.43 4.24
CA LEU A 366 6.71 -11.90 4.66
C LEU A 366 7.28 -11.09 3.49
N SER A 367 7.84 -9.93 3.78
CA SER A 367 8.50 -9.09 2.76
C SER A 367 9.77 -8.46 3.28
N ALA A 368 10.67 -8.17 2.37
CA ALA A 368 11.90 -7.45 2.66
C ALA A 368 12.30 -6.58 1.47
N PHE A 369 12.73 -5.36 1.73
CA PHE A 369 13.36 -4.49 0.74
C PHE A 369 14.51 -3.71 1.34
N ASN A 370 15.39 -3.19 0.49
CA ASN A 370 16.49 -2.33 0.92
C ASN A 370 16.31 -0.94 0.30
N ARG A 371 16.22 0.08 1.16
CA ARG A 371 16.03 1.49 0.75
C ARG A 371 17.23 2.08 0.01
N ALA A 372 18.44 1.52 0.21
CA ALA A 372 19.63 1.98 -0.47
C ALA A 372 19.75 1.43 -1.91
N VAL A 373 18.96 0.37 -2.25
CA VAL A 373 18.93 -0.22 -3.58
C VAL A 373 17.79 0.40 -4.37
N THR A 374 18.15 1.26 -5.32
CA THR A 374 17.19 1.86 -6.26
C THR A 374 17.70 1.65 -7.69
N LEU A 375 16.83 1.25 -8.59
CA LEU A 375 17.10 1.12 -10.01
C LEU A 375 16.06 1.95 -10.77
N LEU A 376 16.50 3.02 -11.46
CA LEU A 376 15.62 3.94 -12.20
C LEU A 376 14.48 4.53 -11.32
N GLY A 377 14.75 4.79 -10.03
CA GLY A 377 13.75 5.28 -9.09
C GLY A 377 12.83 4.20 -8.50
N PHE A 378 13.05 2.93 -8.83
CA PHE A 378 12.32 1.80 -8.26
C PHE A 378 13.16 1.07 -7.22
N SER A 379 12.53 0.69 -6.11
CA SER A 379 13.14 -0.19 -5.10
C SER A 379 12.60 -1.61 -5.26
N PRO A 380 13.48 -2.63 -5.34
CA PRO A 380 13.05 -4.02 -5.37
C PRO A 380 12.57 -4.47 -3.98
N GLU A 381 11.40 -5.08 -3.93
CA GLU A 381 10.83 -5.74 -2.76
C GLU A 381 10.66 -7.23 -3.05
N LEU A 382 11.21 -8.08 -2.21
CA LEU A 382 10.95 -9.51 -2.21
C LEU A 382 9.84 -9.81 -1.21
N ALA A 383 8.86 -10.62 -1.61
CA ALA A 383 7.84 -11.11 -0.70
C ALA A 383 7.49 -12.58 -0.97
N VAL A 384 7.07 -13.26 0.08
CA VAL A 384 6.49 -14.61 0.03
C VAL A 384 5.12 -14.56 0.70
N VAL A 385 4.13 -15.12 0.03
CA VAL A 385 2.76 -15.21 0.52
C VAL A 385 2.35 -16.68 0.59
N ARG A 386 1.88 -17.12 1.74
CA ARG A 386 1.23 -18.41 1.92
C ARG A 386 -0.24 -18.20 2.20
N GLU A 387 -1.11 -18.80 1.39
CA GLU A 387 -2.55 -18.76 1.54
C GLU A 387 -3.11 -20.19 1.63
N THR A 388 -4.03 -20.40 2.58
CA THR A 388 -4.74 -21.66 2.74
C THR A 388 -6.22 -21.36 2.94
N ARG A 389 -7.07 -22.00 2.16
CA ARG A 389 -8.52 -21.97 2.34
C ARG A 389 -9.00 -23.36 2.74
N ASP A 390 -9.56 -23.46 3.94
CA ASP A 390 -10.36 -24.59 4.35
C ASP A 390 -11.81 -24.33 3.96
N SER A 391 -12.48 -25.31 3.39
CA SER A 391 -13.89 -25.25 3.00
C SER A 391 -14.59 -26.55 3.31
N ASN A 392 -15.85 -26.49 3.75
CA ASN A 392 -16.69 -27.68 3.85
C ASN A 392 -17.21 -28.17 2.49
N ALA A 393 -16.96 -27.41 1.41
CA ALA A 393 -17.23 -27.80 0.02
C ALA A 393 -15.92 -28.24 -0.66
N GLN A 394 -15.80 -29.51 -0.96
CA GLN A 394 -14.56 -30.19 -1.39
C GLN A 394 -13.79 -29.49 -2.52
N LEU A 395 -14.48 -28.86 -3.48
CA LEU A 395 -13.85 -28.17 -4.63
C LEU A 395 -13.24 -26.81 -4.27
N HIS A 396 -13.45 -26.31 -3.06
CA HIS A 396 -13.14 -24.94 -2.69
C HIS A 396 -12.01 -24.80 -1.66
N GLY A 397 -11.58 -25.93 -1.06
CA GLY A 397 -10.37 -25.96 -0.25
C GLY A 397 -9.11 -25.91 -1.12
N TYR A 398 -8.10 -25.12 -0.76
CA TYR A 398 -6.81 -25.11 -1.46
C TYR A 398 -5.69 -24.58 -0.60
N SER A 399 -4.48 -24.86 -1.02
CA SER A 399 -3.29 -24.19 -0.54
C SER A 399 -2.48 -23.58 -1.70
N ARG A 400 -1.81 -22.46 -1.42
CA ARG A 400 -1.07 -21.69 -2.40
C ARG A 400 0.15 -21.04 -1.75
N THR A 401 1.28 -21.08 -2.41
CA THR A 401 2.45 -20.28 -2.05
C THR A 401 2.88 -19.48 -3.27
N SER A 402 3.02 -18.18 -3.12
CA SER A 402 3.54 -17.32 -4.17
C SER A 402 4.73 -16.52 -3.67
N GLY A 403 5.74 -16.42 -4.52
CA GLY A 403 6.82 -15.44 -4.39
C GLY A 403 6.45 -14.18 -5.17
N GLU A 404 6.96 -13.03 -4.77
CA GLU A 404 6.83 -11.78 -5.51
C GLU A 404 8.14 -11.03 -5.49
N LEU A 405 8.70 -10.74 -6.66
CA LEU A 405 9.72 -9.72 -6.82
C LEU A 405 9.02 -8.49 -7.40
N ARG A 406 8.80 -7.51 -6.56
CA ARG A 406 8.14 -6.25 -6.90
C ARG A 406 9.16 -5.16 -7.13
N PHE A 407 8.84 -4.27 -8.05
CA PHE A 407 9.56 -3.02 -8.25
C PHE A 407 8.56 -1.89 -8.02
N VAL A 408 8.76 -1.18 -6.94
CA VAL A 408 7.86 -0.12 -6.48
C VAL A 408 8.58 1.21 -6.58
N GLN A 409 7.98 2.16 -7.27
CA GLN A 409 8.49 3.53 -7.29
C GLN A 409 8.16 4.17 -5.95
N GLN A 410 9.17 4.61 -5.23
CA GLN A 410 9.00 5.40 -4.01
C GLN A 410 9.00 6.89 -4.42
N PHE A 411 7.82 7.49 -4.39
CA PHE A 411 7.65 8.94 -4.57
C PHE A 411 7.58 9.63 -3.21
#